data_a32bc4181b15d70e6b7414718afe7660
#
_entry.id   a32bc4181b15d70e6b7414718afe7660
#
_cell.length_a   1.000
_cell.length_b   1.000
_cell.length_c   1.000
_cell.angle_alpha   90.00
_cell.angle_beta   90.00
_cell.angle_gamma   90.00
#
_symmetry.space_group_name_H-M   'P 1'
#
loop_
_entity.id
_entity.type
_entity.pdbx_description
1 polymer ?
#
loop_
_entity_poly.entity_id
_entity_poly.type
_entity_poly.pdbx_seq_one_letter_code
_entity_poly.pdbx_strand_id
1 'polypeptide(L)'
;MPIGQTVVPYAAFQAAFESNPDQMNSAVMAAASQAAGGDPAEQQRLVAAWHNAIGVLSQDAAPVLKKGDQGTAILHTPQNEVASRLQTLLAKQATAAGQVQTVQPPQTIEISTGNSFTLGVLAVKFDNADIAGWLQMAPELIFKPPQAGWIDPPPVPQIIPDNARIALFADWGTGLYGAPAIAKCIEALDRCDVVLHLGDTYYSGESDEIRDRLVGNWPQRPAGTINRALNGNHEMYSGGKAYFAALTSFFQQPASCFALQNSKWILVCLDTAYQDFDLDQKQVAWVKSIVNASGSRKLILFSHHQPFSQLDDQGPNLQIALADLLNTQRIHAWFWGHEHRLVLYDPHRIWGFKGRCIGHGGFPAFRDDLSDAHGDLYQWLILPEEPQAPKAQLLDGPNFWIPQDTEGFSPHGWVILDFDDDAVWETYRVPNNIGLSKAQL
;
A
#
# COMPACT_ATOMS: atom_id res chain seq x y z
N MET A 1 -12.27 -20.10 3.12
CA MET A 1 -12.98 -19.36 4.16
C MET A 1 -13.52 -18.09 3.51
N PRO A 2 -14.70 -17.58 3.85
CA PRO A 2 -15.13 -16.29 3.31
C PRO A 2 -14.14 -15.23 3.78
N ILE A 3 -13.63 -14.45 2.86
CA ILE A 3 -12.78 -13.31 3.16
C ILE A 3 -13.72 -12.23 3.68
N GLY A 4 -13.60 -11.92 4.98
CA GLY A 4 -14.45 -10.94 5.62
C GLY A 4 -13.75 -9.62 5.82
N GLN A 5 -14.45 -8.54 5.59
CA GLN A 5 -13.98 -7.19 5.89
C GLN A 5 -14.37 -6.79 7.31
N THR A 6 -13.41 -6.25 8.06
CA THR A 6 -13.67 -5.64 9.35
C THR A 6 -13.98 -4.16 9.14
N VAL A 7 -15.21 -3.76 9.42
CA VAL A 7 -15.63 -2.35 9.43
C VAL A 7 -15.68 -1.88 10.87
N VAL A 8 -14.95 -0.84 11.20
CA VAL A 8 -14.94 -0.24 12.54
C VAL A 8 -16.02 0.86 12.59
N PRO A 9 -17.02 0.79 13.48
CA PRO A 9 -18.02 1.84 13.64
C PRO A 9 -17.37 3.06 14.29
N TYR A 10 -16.95 4.00 13.48
CA TYR A 10 -16.25 5.21 13.90
C TYR A 10 -17.09 6.09 14.85
N ALA A 11 -18.40 6.18 14.62
CA ALA A 11 -19.30 6.95 15.50
C ALA A 11 -19.29 6.44 16.96
N ALA A 12 -19.11 5.12 17.16
CA ALA A 12 -18.99 4.56 18.50
C ALA A 12 -17.64 4.93 19.15
N PHE A 13 -16.56 4.97 18.37
CA PHE A 13 -15.25 5.43 18.84
C PHE A 13 -15.28 6.89 19.24
N GLN A 14 -15.81 7.76 18.37
CA GLN A 14 -15.92 9.18 18.64
C GLN A 14 -16.77 9.46 19.87
N ALA A 15 -17.93 8.78 20.00
CA ALA A 15 -18.80 8.89 21.18
C ALA A 15 -18.09 8.44 22.48
N ALA A 16 -17.30 7.36 22.43
CA ALA A 16 -16.53 6.90 23.59
C ALA A 16 -15.42 7.88 23.97
N PHE A 17 -14.73 8.44 22.98
CA PHE A 17 -13.70 9.48 23.19
C PHE A 17 -14.29 10.76 23.77
N GLU A 18 -15.42 11.24 23.21
CA GLU A 18 -16.10 12.47 23.65
C GLU A 18 -16.75 12.34 25.02
N SER A 19 -17.14 11.13 25.45
CA SER A 19 -17.79 10.89 26.76
C SER A 19 -16.82 10.88 27.93
N ASN A 20 -15.51 10.68 27.72
CA ASN A 20 -14.50 10.60 28.79
C ASN A 20 -13.16 11.25 28.42
N PRO A 21 -13.13 12.51 27.99
CA PRO A 21 -11.92 13.16 27.47
C PRO A 21 -10.80 13.28 28.52
N ASP A 22 -11.14 13.55 29.78
CA ASP A 22 -10.14 13.73 30.84
C ASP A 22 -9.43 12.42 31.18
N GLN A 23 -10.14 11.31 31.18
CA GLN A 23 -9.57 10.00 31.46
C GLN A 23 -8.68 9.52 30.30
N MET A 24 -9.12 9.74 29.07
CA MET A 24 -8.31 9.46 27.88
C MET A 24 -7.05 10.30 27.84
N ASN A 25 -7.18 11.61 28.03
CA ASN A 25 -6.01 12.51 28.06
C ASN A 25 -5.02 12.13 29.18
N SER A 26 -5.51 11.74 30.35
CA SER A 26 -4.66 11.29 31.46
C SER A 26 -3.89 10.01 31.11
N ALA A 27 -4.53 9.04 30.45
CA ALA A 27 -3.88 7.81 30.00
C ALA A 27 -2.82 8.09 28.90
N VAL A 28 -3.13 8.94 27.94
CA VAL A 28 -2.19 9.37 26.90
C VAL A 28 -0.98 10.09 27.48
N MET A 29 -1.21 11.00 28.42
CA MET A 29 -0.12 11.72 29.09
C MET A 29 0.78 10.78 29.89
N ALA A 30 0.21 9.80 30.61
CA ALA A 30 0.98 8.82 31.35
C ALA A 30 1.84 7.94 30.42
N ALA A 31 1.24 7.43 29.35
CA ALA A 31 1.93 6.61 28.36
C ALA A 31 3.02 7.41 27.62
N ALA A 32 2.74 8.64 27.21
CA ALA A 32 3.72 9.52 26.57
C ALA A 32 4.90 9.84 27.49
N SER A 33 4.64 10.08 28.79
CA SER A 33 5.70 10.30 29.77
C SER A 33 6.61 9.08 29.94
N GLN A 34 6.02 7.87 29.95
CA GLN A 34 6.77 6.64 30.02
C GLN A 34 7.61 6.41 28.76
N ALA A 35 7.03 6.62 27.57
CA ALA A 35 7.70 6.45 26.28
C ALA A 35 8.85 7.44 26.07
N ALA A 36 8.65 8.69 26.51
CA ALA A 36 9.65 9.75 26.38
C ALA A 36 10.87 9.56 27.30
N GLY A 37 10.84 8.59 28.22
CA GLY A 37 11.98 8.31 29.12
C GLY A 37 12.45 9.51 29.94
N GLY A 38 11.56 10.48 30.20
CA GLY A 38 11.85 11.71 30.93
C GLY A 38 12.23 12.91 30.05
N ASP A 39 12.18 12.79 28.74
CA ASP A 39 12.33 13.92 27.81
C ASP A 39 10.99 14.66 27.62
N PRO A 40 10.86 15.93 28.11
CA PRO A 40 9.60 16.68 27.98
C PRO A 40 9.24 17.04 26.54
N ALA A 41 10.23 17.26 25.68
CA ALA A 41 9.99 17.61 24.27
C ALA A 41 9.41 16.42 23.52
N GLU A 42 9.97 15.22 23.73
CA GLU A 42 9.46 13.99 23.17
C GLU A 42 8.07 13.64 23.72
N GLN A 43 7.82 13.85 25.01
CA GLN A 43 6.49 13.69 25.59
C GLN A 43 5.46 14.57 24.90
N GLN A 44 5.77 15.85 24.68
CA GLN A 44 4.88 16.78 23.97
C GLN A 44 4.64 16.34 22.52
N ARG A 45 5.68 15.88 21.83
CA ARG A 45 5.57 15.36 20.46
C ARG A 45 4.62 14.17 20.38
N LEU A 46 4.73 13.20 21.29
CA LEU A 46 3.87 12.01 21.33
C LEU A 46 2.40 12.38 21.62
N VAL A 47 2.16 13.29 22.56
CA VAL A 47 0.79 13.78 22.85
C VAL A 47 0.19 14.50 21.65
N ALA A 48 0.99 15.35 20.97
CA ALA A 48 0.54 16.05 19.77
C ALA A 48 0.23 15.07 18.62
N ALA A 49 1.04 14.02 18.44
CA ALA A 49 0.79 12.97 17.45
C ALA A 49 -0.52 12.23 17.73
N TRP A 50 -0.83 11.94 19.00
CA TRP A 50 -2.11 11.36 19.38
C TRP A 50 -3.31 12.24 19.01
N HIS A 51 -3.26 13.54 19.39
CA HIS A 51 -4.37 14.46 19.05
C HIS A 51 -4.52 14.66 17.56
N ASN A 52 -3.42 14.71 16.82
CA ASN A 52 -3.45 14.75 15.36
C ASN A 52 -4.13 13.50 14.79
N ALA A 53 -3.74 12.31 15.24
CA ALA A 53 -4.32 11.05 14.78
C ALA A 53 -5.83 10.99 14.98
N ILE A 54 -6.33 11.43 16.15
CA ILE A 54 -7.77 11.53 16.41
C ILE A 54 -8.44 12.51 15.46
N GLY A 55 -7.79 13.67 15.20
CA GLY A 55 -8.29 14.67 14.24
C GLY A 55 -8.41 14.12 12.82
N VAL A 56 -7.38 13.43 12.35
CA VAL A 56 -7.33 12.78 11.03
C VAL A 56 -8.44 11.72 10.91
N LEU A 57 -8.55 10.80 11.87
CA LEU A 57 -9.62 9.80 11.89
C LEU A 57 -11.02 10.42 11.87
N SER A 58 -11.20 11.56 12.55
CA SER A 58 -12.48 12.30 12.58
C SER A 58 -12.80 12.91 11.22
N GLN A 59 -11.82 13.43 10.52
CA GLN A 59 -12.00 14.02 9.18
C GLN A 59 -12.31 12.94 8.14
N ASP A 60 -11.62 11.84 8.15
CA ASP A 60 -11.79 10.74 7.19
C ASP A 60 -13.16 10.04 7.34
N ALA A 61 -13.69 9.98 8.55
CA ALA A 61 -15.01 9.39 8.80
C ALA A 61 -16.18 10.32 8.42
N ALA A 62 -15.97 11.62 8.37
CA ALA A 62 -17.04 12.60 8.16
C ALA A 62 -17.81 12.45 6.83
N PRO A 63 -17.20 12.13 5.68
CA PRO A 63 -17.90 11.90 4.42
C PRO A 63 -18.80 10.67 4.46
N VAL A 64 -18.34 9.59 5.10
CA VAL A 64 -19.06 8.32 5.20
C VAL A 64 -20.27 8.44 6.13
N LEU A 65 -20.14 9.17 7.23
CA LEU A 65 -21.23 9.43 8.17
C LEU A 65 -22.33 10.34 7.58
N LYS A 66 -21.98 11.25 6.68
CA LYS A 66 -22.94 12.14 6.00
C LYS A 66 -23.87 11.40 5.03
N LYS A 67 -23.48 10.24 4.49
CA LYS A 67 -24.32 9.45 3.57
C LYS A 67 -25.40 8.62 4.28
N GLY A 68 -25.57 8.72 5.59
CA GLY A 68 -26.69 8.13 6.33
C GLY A 68 -26.54 6.65 6.64
N ASP A 69 -25.37 6.10 6.48
CA ASP A 69 -25.08 4.71 6.83
C ASP A 69 -24.94 4.57 8.36
N GLN A 70 -25.94 3.98 8.98
CA GLN A 70 -26.01 3.83 10.44
C GLN A 70 -24.94 2.83 10.92
N GLY A 71 -23.71 3.29 11.04
CA GLY A 71 -22.70 2.61 11.86
C GLY A 71 -21.72 1.69 11.13
N THR A 72 -21.66 1.71 9.80
CA THR A 72 -20.63 1.02 9.04
C THR A 72 -19.83 2.01 8.20
N ALA A 73 -18.72 2.51 8.75
CA ALA A 73 -17.80 3.34 7.99
C ALA A 73 -16.71 2.44 7.36
N ILE A 74 -16.48 2.58 6.09
CA ILE A 74 -15.22 2.16 5.47
C ILE A 74 -14.20 3.16 5.95
N LEU A 75 -13.33 2.75 6.89
CA LEU A 75 -12.29 3.62 7.37
C LEU A 75 -11.17 3.64 6.35
N HIS A 76 -10.91 4.81 5.79
CA HIS A 76 -9.63 5.11 5.19
C HIS A 76 -8.56 5.02 6.26
N THR A 77 -7.49 4.31 5.95
CA THR A 77 -6.32 4.36 6.80
C THR A 77 -5.55 5.59 6.38
N PRO A 78 -5.49 6.63 7.20
CA PRO A 78 -4.72 7.80 6.86
C PRO A 78 -3.24 7.46 6.79
N GLN A 79 -2.47 8.23 6.05
CA GLN A 79 -1.01 8.21 6.03
C GLN A 79 -0.44 8.68 7.38
N ASN A 80 -0.99 8.13 8.47
CA ASN A 80 -0.68 8.50 9.85
C ASN A 80 -0.43 7.24 10.67
N GLU A 81 0.82 7.08 11.13
CA GLU A 81 1.27 5.91 11.88
C GLU A 81 0.39 5.63 13.12
N VAL A 82 0.08 6.66 13.91
CA VAL A 82 -0.67 6.49 15.16
C VAL A 82 -2.11 6.11 14.87
N ALA A 83 -2.75 6.74 13.88
CA ALA A 83 -4.11 6.40 13.47
C ALA A 83 -4.20 4.98 12.91
N SER A 84 -3.23 4.56 12.11
CA SER A 84 -3.17 3.20 11.54
C SER A 84 -2.99 2.14 12.62
N ARG A 85 -2.12 2.38 13.59
CA ARG A 85 -1.93 1.48 14.74
C ARG A 85 -3.17 1.42 15.63
N LEU A 86 -3.86 2.54 15.81
CA LEU A 86 -5.16 2.56 16.50
C LEU A 86 -6.17 1.67 15.78
N GLN A 87 -6.29 1.75 14.47
CA GLN A 87 -7.19 0.90 13.68
C GLN A 87 -6.85 -0.59 13.80
N THR A 88 -5.57 -0.97 13.81
CA THR A 88 -5.14 -2.36 14.08
C THR A 88 -5.66 -2.85 15.43
N LEU A 89 -5.47 -2.08 16.48
CA LEU A 89 -5.88 -2.46 17.84
C LEU A 89 -7.40 -2.57 17.97
N LEU A 90 -8.14 -1.64 17.35
CA LEU A 90 -9.60 -1.68 17.28
C LEU A 90 -10.11 -2.94 16.59
N ALA A 91 -9.51 -3.29 15.45
CA ALA A 91 -9.87 -4.50 14.72
C ALA A 91 -9.59 -5.77 15.53
N LYS A 92 -8.46 -5.83 16.25
CA LYS A 92 -8.11 -6.96 17.13
C LYS A 92 -9.10 -7.13 18.29
N GLN A 93 -9.47 -6.04 18.96
CA GLN A 93 -10.44 -6.09 20.06
C GLN A 93 -11.80 -6.56 19.61
N ALA A 94 -12.29 -6.03 18.52
CA ALA A 94 -13.58 -6.39 17.98
C ALA A 94 -13.64 -7.88 17.61
N THR A 95 -12.55 -8.43 17.09
CA THR A 95 -12.43 -9.86 16.79
C THR A 95 -12.42 -10.69 18.09
N ALA A 96 -11.67 -10.27 19.11
CA ALA A 96 -11.59 -10.96 20.39
C ALA A 96 -12.90 -10.95 21.16
N ALA A 97 -13.70 -9.88 21.06
CA ALA A 97 -15.01 -9.76 21.70
C ALA A 97 -16.12 -10.56 20.99
N GLY A 98 -15.83 -11.22 19.87
CA GLY A 98 -16.84 -11.96 19.08
C GLY A 98 -17.91 -11.05 18.46
N GLN A 99 -17.63 -9.75 18.37
CA GLN A 99 -18.56 -8.71 17.88
C GLN A 99 -18.54 -8.58 16.36
N VAL A 100 -17.92 -9.51 15.67
CA VAL A 100 -17.83 -9.55 14.22
C VAL A 100 -19.17 -10.01 13.65
N GLN A 101 -19.87 -9.13 12.93
CA GLN A 101 -21.12 -9.48 12.25
C GLN A 101 -20.94 -9.35 10.73
N THR A 102 -21.48 -10.31 9.98
CA THR A 102 -21.59 -10.19 8.53
C THR A 102 -22.65 -9.14 8.21
N VAL A 103 -22.28 -8.03 7.59
CA VAL A 103 -23.18 -6.88 7.32
C VAL A 103 -23.95 -7.05 6.04
N GLN A 104 -23.43 -7.80 5.09
CA GLN A 104 -24.08 -8.08 3.82
C GLN A 104 -24.04 -9.57 3.46
N PRO A 105 -25.03 -10.05 2.68
CA PRO A 105 -24.94 -11.38 2.12
C PRO A 105 -23.68 -11.47 1.24
N PRO A 106 -23.00 -12.61 1.24
CA PRO A 106 -21.84 -12.81 0.41
C PRO A 106 -22.18 -12.52 -1.07
N GLN A 107 -21.38 -11.67 -1.70
CA GLN A 107 -21.52 -11.42 -3.13
C GLN A 107 -20.62 -12.35 -3.92
N THR A 108 -21.20 -13.01 -4.92
CA THR A 108 -20.42 -13.80 -5.88
C THR A 108 -20.05 -12.91 -7.05
N ILE A 109 -18.76 -12.78 -7.31
CA ILE A 109 -18.23 -11.99 -8.41
C ILE A 109 -17.63 -12.93 -9.43
N GLU A 110 -18.13 -12.87 -10.67
CA GLU A 110 -17.57 -13.62 -11.79
C GLU A 110 -16.44 -12.83 -12.44
N ILE A 111 -15.30 -13.47 -12.62
CA ILE A 111 -14.19 -12.93 -13.36
C ILE A 111 -14.13 -13.53 -14.75
N SER A 112 -13.60 -12.81 -15.73
CA SER A 112 -13.58 -13.18 -17.15
C SER A 112 -12.88 -14.52 -17.46
N THR A 113 -12.20 -15.12 -16.49
CA THR A 113 -11.57 -16.45 -16.57
C THR A 113 -12.52 -17.60 -16.24
N GLY A 114 -13.81 -17.33 -15.99
CA GLY A 114 -14.80 -18.32 -15.55
C GLY A 114 -14.70 -18.73 -14.08
N ASN A 115 -13.81 -18.11 -13.32
CA ASN A 115 -13.74 -18.31 -11.87
C ASN A 115 -14.66 -17.33 -11.16
N SER A 116 -15.33 -17.81 -10.12
CA SER A 116 -16.12 -16.97 -9.20
C SER A 116 -15.55 -17.06 -7.81
N PHE A 117 -15.67 -15.99 -7.03
CA PHE A 117 -15.36 -16.01 -5.61
C PHE A 117 -16.37 -15.16 -4.85
N THR A 118 -16.50 -15.46 -3.56
CA THR A 118 -17.48 -14.83 -2.70
C THR A 118 -16.77 -13.85 -1.77
N LEU A 119 -17.16 -12.58 -1.84
CA LEU A 119 -16.75 -11.54 -0.88
C LEU A 119 -17.74 -11.50 0.27
N GLY A 120 -17.24 -11.59 1.50
CA GLY A 120 -18.01 -11.35 2.71
C GLY A 120 -17.55 -10.06 3.39
N VAL A 121 -18.48 -9.22 3.79
CA VAL A 121 -18.19 -8.01 4.59
C VAL A 121 -18.52 -8.32 6.04
N LEU A 122 -17.54 -8.20 6.92
CA LEU A 122 -17.70 -8.32 8.37
C LEU A 122 -17.72 -6.92 8.98
N ALA A 123 -18.85 -6.54 9.58
CA ALA A 123 -18.92 -5.35 10.42
C ALA A 123 -18.55 -5.70 11.84
N VAL A 124 -17.75 -4.86 12.44
CA VAL A 124 -17.38 -4.94 13.83
C VAL A 124 -18.18 -3.93 14.62
N LYS A 125 -18.97 -4.37 15.59
CA LYS A 125 -19.63 -3.50 16.55
C LYS A 125 -18.75 -3.38 17.78
N PHE A 126 -18.43 -2.14 18.16
CA PHE A 126 -17.85 -1.85 19.46
C PHE A 126 -18.95 -1.67 20.51
N ASP A 127 -18.75 -2.25 21.68
CA ASP A 127 -19.54 -1.92 22.83
C ASP A 127 -18.99 -0.60 23.43
N ASN A 128 -19.82 0.43 23.46
CA ASN A 128 -19.49 1.73 24.06
C ASN A 128 -19.15 1.64 25.55
N ALA A 129 -19.44 0.51 26.19
CA ALA A 129 -19.19 0.28 27.62
C ALA A 129 -17.74 -0.14 27.94
N ASP A 130 -16.92 -0.54 26.94
CA ASP A 130 -15.54 -1.01 27.21
C ASP A 130 -14.48 0.09 27.07
N ILE A 131 -14.76 1.25 27.66
CA ILE A 131 -13.81 2.36 27.73
C ILE A 131 -12.51 1.99 28.45
N ALA A 132 -12.60 1.08 29.46
CA ALA A 132 -11.43 0.61 30.19
C ALA A 132 -10.45 -0.18 29.31
N GLY A 133 -10.95 -1.00 28.37
CA GLY A 133 -10.11 -1.68 27.38
C GLY A 133 -9.38 -0.70 26.45
N TRP A 134 -10.03 0.39 26.03
CA TRP A 134 -9.43 1.45 25.24
C TRP A 134 -8.27 2.15 25.95
N LEU A 135 -8.46 2.46 27.24
CA LEU A 135 -7.44 3.12 28.04
C LEU A 135 -6.21 2.24 28.27
N GLN A 136 -6.39 0.92 28.36
CA GLN A 136 -5.29 -0.04 28.48
C GLN A 136 -4.43 -0.13 27.20
N MET A 137 -5.00 0.19 26.04
CA MET A 137 -4.28 0.17 24.77
C MET A 137 -3.51 1.44 24.45
N ALA A 138 -3.83 2.57 25.09
CA ALA A 138 -3.16 3.82 24.85
C ALA A 138 -1.61 3.73 24.93
N PRO A 139 -1.00 2.97 25.86
CA PRO A 139 0.45 2.76 25.87
C PRO A 139 0.99 2.08 24.62
N GLU A 140 0.31 1.07 24.11
CA GLU A 140 0.74 0.35 22.89
C GLU A 140 0.67 1.23 21.65
N LEU A 141 -0.29 2.15 21.63
CA LEU A 141 -0.46 3.12 20.53
C LEU A 141 0.67 4.13 20.42
N ILE A 142 1.19 4.56 21.56
CA ILE A 142 2.23 5.61 21.64
C ILE A 142 3.62 5.01 21.47
N PHE A 143 3.82 3.76 21.88
CA PHE A 143 5.11 3.09 21.73
C PHE A 143 5.30 2.54 20.32
N LYS A 144 6.21 3.14 19.56
CA LYS A 144 6.70 2.51 18.33
C LYS A 144 7.50 1.26 18.72
N PRO A 145 7.14 0.06 18.24
CA PRO A 145 7.95 -1.14 18.49
C PRO A 145 9.36 -0.94 17.93
N PRO A 146 10.38 -1.59 18.53
CA PRO A 146 11.71 -1.57 17.95
C PRO A 146 11.66 -2.08 16.51
N GLN A 147 12.28 -1.31 15.61
CA GLN A 147 12.37 -1.65 14.21
C GLN A 147 13.14 -2.97 14.01
N ALA A 148 12.74 -3.77 13.01
CA ALA A 148 13.49 -4.94 12.57
C ALA A 148 14.90 -4.54 12.14
N GLY A 149 15.87 -5.44 12.32
CA GLY A 149 17.24 -5.18 11.87
C GLY A 149 17.32 -5.10 10.34
N TRP A 150 18.11 -4.16 9.84
CA TRP A 150 18.43 -4.08 8.42
C TRP A 150 19.12 -5.35 7.93
N ILE A 151 18.70 -5.83 6.75
CA ILE A 151 19.35 -6.97 6.06
C ILE A 151 20.01 -6.43 4.80
N ASP A 152 21.32 -6.61 4.68
CA ASP A 152 22.07 -6.16 3.52
C ASP A 152 21.61 -6.92 2.26
N PRO A 153 21.30 -6.20 1.16
CA PRO A 153 20.83 -6.82 -0.08
C PRO A 153 21.95 -7.61 -0.78
N PRO A 154 21.59 -8.61 -1.61
CA PRO A 154 22.56 -9.35 -2.39
C PRO A 154 23.39 -8.43 -3.29
N PRO A 155 24.70 -8.65 -3.40
CA PRO A 155 25.57 -7.85 -4.27
C PRO A 155 25.39 -8.15 -5.77
N VAL A 156 24.64 -9.21 -6.10
CA VAL A 156 24.40 -9.65 -7.47
C VAL A 156 22.90 -9.78 -7.72
N PRO A 157 22.38 -9.22 -8.83
CA PRO A 157 20.98 -9.38 -9.20
C PRO A 157 20.61 -10.85 -9.46
N GLN A 158 19.37 -11.22 -9.12
CA GLN A 158 18.81 -12.50 -9.51
C GLN A 158 18.48 -12.49 -11.01
N ILE A 159 18.82 -13.57 -11.71
CA ILE A 159 18.54 -13.71 -13.14
C ILE A 159 17.07 -14.07 -13.36
N ILE A 160 16.44 -13.41 -14.33
CA ILE A 160 15.12 -13.72 -14.86
C ILE A 160 15.20 -13.99 -16.37
N PRO A 161 14.22 -14.67 -16.98
CA PRO A 161 14.19 -14.87 -18.42
C PRO A 161 14.20 -13.58 -19.22
N ASP A 162 14.81 -13.60 -20.42
CA ASP A 162 14.85 -12.41 -21.30
C ASP A 162 13.44 -11.98 -21.75
N ASN A 163 12.52 -12.93 -21.85
CA ASN A 163 11.12 -12.70 -22.14
C ASN A 163 10.24 -12.79 -20.89
N ALA A 164 10.74 -12.41 -19.71
CA ALA A 164 10.01 -12.51 -18.46
C ALA A 164 8.65 -11.81 -18.51
N ARG A 165 7.66 -12.41 -17.83
CA ARG A 165 6.39 -11.77 -17.51
C ARG A 165 6.29 -11.52 -16.02
N ILE A 166 6.05 -10.28 -15.64
CA ILE A 166 5.94 -9.84 -14.25
C ILE A 166 4.50 -9.38 -13.99
N ALA A 167 3.85 -9.94 -12.96
CA ALA A 167 2.64 -9.40 -12.39
C ALA A 167 3.00 -8.42 -11.29
N LEU A 168 2.54 -7.17 -11.40
CA LEU A 168 2.93 -6.06 -10.55
C LEU A 168 1.70 -5.40 -9.95
N PHE A 169 1.69 -5.18 -8.64
CA PHE A 169 0.63 -4.53 -7.88
C PHE A 169 1.18 -3.93 -6.58
N ALA A 170 0.39 -3.05 -5.95
CA ALA A 170 0.75 -2.37 -4.71
C ALA A 170 -0.50 -2.06 -3.89
N ASP A 171 -0.33 -1.71 -2.62
CA ASP A 171 -1.38 -1.17 -1.77
C ASP A 171 -2.61 -2.08 -1.68
N TRP A 172 -2.38 -3.35 -1.35
CA TRP A 172 -3.47 -4.30 -1.13
C TRP A 172 -4.36 -3.95 0.05
N GLY A 173 -3.90 -3.02 0.89
CA GLY A 173 -4.66 -2.54 2.00
C GLY A 173 -4.95 -3.67 2.99
N THR A 174 -6.22 -3.85 3.31
CA THR A 174 -6.67 -4.91 4.21
C THR A 174 -6.77 -6.30 3.54
N GLY A 175 -6.31 -6.44 2.30
CA GLY A 175 -6.45 -7.68 1.53
C GLY A 175 -7.89 -7.97 1.11
N LEU A 176 -8.71 -6.94 1.00
CA LEU A 176 -10.14 -7.02 0.69
C LEU A 176 -10.43 -6.30 -0.64
N TYR A 177 -11.71 -6.13 -0.94
CA TYR A 177 -12.16 -5.45 -2.16
C TYR A 177 -11.56 -6.05 -3.42
N GLY A 178 -10.76 -5.30 -4.17
CA GLY A 178 -10.13 -5.74 -5.41
C GLY A 178 -8.97 -6.73 -5.21
N ALA A 179 -8.29 -6.73 -4.05
CA ALA A 179 -7.08 -7.53 -3.86
C ALA A 179 -7.27 -9.04 -4.07
N PRO A 180 -8.30 -9.72 -3.51
CA PRO A 180 -8.53 -11.15 -3.79
C PRO A 180 -8.84 -11.43 -5.26
N ALA A 181 -9.50 -10.50 -5.93
CA ALA A 181 -9.81 -10.63 -7.35
C ALA A 181 -8.55 -10.49 -8.21
N ILE A 182 -7.69 -9.55 -7.89
CA ILE A 182 -6.38 -9.39 -8.54
C ILE A 182 -5.56 -10.67 -8.34
N ALA A 183 -5.50 -11.21 -7.12
CA ALA A 183 -4.80 -12.46 -6.85
C ALA A 183 -5.30 -13.59 -7.75
N LYS A 184 -6.62 -13.75 -7.89
CA LYS A 184 -7.23 -14.75 -8.79
C LYS A 184 -6.93 -14.49 -10.26
N CYS A 185 -6.92 -13.24 -10.70
CA CYS A 185 -6.51 -12.90 -12.07
C CYS A 185 -5.06 -13.27 -12.35
N ILE A 186 -4.15 -13.03 -11.39
CA ILE A 186 -2.75 -13.41 -11.50
C ILE A 186 -2.59 -14.93 -11.50
N GLU A 187 -3.33 -15.65 -10.64
CA GLU A 187 -3.36 -17.12 -10.61
C GLU A 187 -3.78 -17.72 -11.97
N ALA A 188 -4.71 -17.06 -12.65
CA ALA A 188 -5.25 -17.50 -13.93
C ALA A 188 -4.36 -17.18 -15.15
N LEU A 189 -3.22 -16.48 -14.96
CA LEU A 189 -2.29 -16.24 -16.07
C LEU A 189 -1.66 -17.55 -16.56
N ASP A 190 -1.60 -17.75 -17.86
CA ASP A 190 -0.93 -18.91 -18.47
C ASP A 190 0.55 -18.98 -18.04
N ARG A 191 1.20 -17.81 -17.98
CA ARG A 191 2.60 -17.65 -17.55
C ARG A 191 2.77 -16.41 -16.68
N CYS A 192 3.56 -16.56 -15.64
CA CYS A 192 4.05 -15.46 -14.82
C CYS A 192 5.38 -15.90 -14.19
N ASP A 193 6.45 -15.22 -14.50
CA ASP A 193 7.80 -15.55 -14.01
C ASP A 193 8.11 -14.87 -12.67
N VAL A 194 7.52 -13.68 -12.46
CA VAL A 194 7.68 -12.90 -11.23
C VAL A 194 6.34 -12.35 -10.79
N VAL A 195 6.03 -12.47 -9.50
CA VAL A 195 4.95 -11.76 -8.81
C VAL A 195 5.60 -10.76 -7.88
N LEU A 196 5.30 -9.47 -8.06
CA LEU A 196 5.92 -8.37 -7.33
C LEU A 196 4.86 -7.44 -6.74
N HIS A 197 4.87 -7.31 -5.40
CA HIS A 197 4.08 -6.34 -4.64
C HIS A 197 4.97 -5.18 -4.19
N LEU A 198 4.48 -3.95 -4.31
CA LEU A 198 5.27 -2.75 -3.99
C LEU A 198 4.98 -2.16 -2.61
N GLY A 199 4.41 -2.95 -1.69
CA GLY A 199 4.22 -2.53 -0.29
C GLY A 199 2.79 -2.15 0.05
N ASP A 200 2.59 -1.92 1.31
CA ASP A 200 1.38 -1.55 2.04
C ASP A 200 0.36 -2.66 2.25
N THR A 201 0.52 -3.28 3.40
CA THR A 201 -0.45 -4.19 4.02
C THR A 201 -0.99 -3.54 5.30
N TYR A 202 -2.26 -3.23 5.30
CA TYR A 202 -2.93 -2.43 6.33
C TYR A 202 -3.39 -3.30 7.51
N TYR A 203 -3.50 -2.74 8.74
CA TYR A 203 -3.37 -1.29 8.96
C TYR A 203 -1.95 -0.87 9.35
N SER A 204 -1.17 -1.70 10.04
CA SER A 204 0.16 -1.38 10.54
C SER A 204 1.18 -2.51 10.39
N GLY A 205 0.91 -3.50 9.54
CA GLY A 205 1.82 -4.59 9.24
C GLY A 205 2.08 -5.53 10.42
N GLU A 206 1.12 -5.69 11.31
CA GLU A 206 1.20 -6.64 12.42
C GLU A 206 1.20 -8.11 11.93
N SER A 207 1.60 -9.03 12.80
CA SER A 207 1.83 -10.44 12.42
C SER A 207 0.61 -11.14 11.84
N ASP A 208 -0.59 -10.86 12.34
CA ASP A 208 -1.84 -11.38 11.82
C ASP A 208 -2.25 -10.71 10.51
N GLU A 209 -1.98 -9.41 10.35
CA GLU A 209 -2.22 -8.69 9.11
C GLU A 209 -1.32 -9.19 7.98
N ILE A 210 -0.03 -9.32 8.22
CA ILE A 210 0.91 -9.89 7.23
C ILE A 210 0.55 -11.33 6.89
N ARG A 211 0.24 -12.17 7.90
CA ARG A 211 -0.16 -13.57 7.68
C ARG A 211 -1.42 -13.69 6.84
N ASP A 212 -2.47 -12.94 7.20
CA ASP A 212 -3.81 -13.15 6.64
C ASP A 212 -4.06 -12.30 5.39
N ARG A 213 -3.52 -11.06 5.35
CA ARG A 213 -3.81 -10.07 4.29
C ARG A 213 -2.78 -10.06 3.17
N LEU A 214 -1.49 -10.25 3.50
CA LEU A 214 -0.44 -10.35 2.48
C LEU A 214 -0.22 -11.81 2.04
N VAL A 215 0.24 -12.66 2.96
CA VAL A 215 0.59 -14.06 2.66
C VAL A 215 -0.65 -14.88 2.31
N GLY A 216 -1.74 -14.72 3.08
CA GLY A 216 -2.99 -15.45 2.88
C GLY A 216 -3.72 -15.14 1.58
N ASN A 217 -3.51 -13.94 1.02
CA ASN A 217 -4.07 -13.52 -0.26
C ASN A 217 -3.07 -13.63 -1.42
N TRP A 218 -1.84 -14.07 -1.17
CA TRP A 218 -0.83 -14.11 -2.22
C TRP A 218 -1.23 -15.06 -3.37
N PRO A 219 -1.09 -14.63 -4.64
CA PRO A 219 -1.45 -15.46 -5.80
C PRO A 219 -0.70 -16.79 -5.80
N GLN A 220 -1.43 -17.89 -5.89
CA GLN A 220 -0.84 -19.22 -5.95
C GLN A 220 -0.31 -19.48 -7.36
N ARG A 221 1.00 -19.62 -7.49
CA ARG A 221 1.66 -19.86 -8.79
C ARG A 221 2.48 -21.16 -8.76
N PRO A 222 2.74 -21.76 -9.93
CA PRO A 222 3.60 -22.94 -10.02
C PRO A 222 4.98 -22.71 -9.41
N ALA A 223 5.59 -23.80 -8.96
CA ALA A 223 6.97 -23.79 -8.47
C ALA A 223 7.91 -23.19 -9.54
N GLY A 224 8.82 -22.34 -9.11
CA GLY A 224 9.74 -21.60 -10.00
C GLY A 224 9.32 -20.15 -10.27
N THR A 225 8.08 -19.77 -9.99
CA THR A 225 7.69 -18.36 -10.01
C THR A 225 8.41 -17.63 -8.86
N ILE A 226 9.06 -16.51 -9.18
CA ILE A 226 9.73 -15.66 -8.20
C ILE A 226 8.67 -14.79 -7.53
N ASN A 227 8.54 -14.91 -6.20
CA ASN A 227 7.65 -14.09 -5.40
C ASN A 227 8.46 -13.04 -4.64
N ARG A 228 8.08 -11.76 -4.76
CA ARG A 228 8.77 -10.64 -4.14
C ARG A 228 7.80 -9.61 -3.61
N ALA A 229 8.09 -9.06 -2.44
CA ALA A 229 7.34 -7.98 -1.85
C ALA A 229 8.28 -6.90 -1.34
N LEU A 230 8.02 -5.64 -1.66
CA LEU A 230 8.57 -4.49 -0.95
C LEU A 230 7.72 -4.22 0.30
N ASN A 231 8.28 -3.50 1.25
CA ASN A 231 7.53 -2.89 2.34
C ASN A 231 7.06 -1.50 1.94
N GLY A 232 5.92 -1.11 2.48
CA GLY A 232 5.51 0.28 2.54
C GLY A 232 5.61 0.81 3.97
N ASN A 233 5.13 2.04 4.18
CA ASN A 233 5.12 2.66 5.51
C ASN A 233 4.23 1.88 6.49
N HIS A 234 3.14 1.25 6.02
CA HIS A 234 2.24 0.47 6.86
C HIS A 234 2.91 -0.76 7.47
N GLU A 235 3.73 -1.50 6.75
CA GLU A 235 4.54 -2.58 7.33
C GLU A 235 5.50 -2.05 8.41
N MET A 236 6.01 -0.84 8.25
CA MET A 236 6.99 -0.26 9.16
C MET A 236 6.37 0.41 10.40
N TYR A 237 5.07 0.67 10.43
CA TYR A 237 4.38 1.23 11.60
C TYR A 237 4.46 0.34 12.84
N SER A 238 4.47 -0.99 12.67
CA SER A 238 4.74 -1.95 13.75
C SER A 238 6.22 -2.37 13.85
N GLY A 239 7.12 -1.60 13.25
CA GLY A 239 8.57 -1.88 13.23
C GLY A 239 9.00 -2.93 12.19
N GLY A 240 8.13 -3.37 11.31
CA GLY A 240 8.46 -4.24 10.17
C GLY A 240 8.74 -5.70 10.50
N LYS A 241 8.71 -6.13 11.77
CA LYS A 241 9.15 -7.47 12.18
C LYS A 241 8.42 -8.60 11.46
N ALA A 242 7.10 -8.47 11.31
CA ALA A 242 6.29 -9.50 10.65
C ALA A 242 6.59 -9.57 9.14
N TYR A 243 6.76 -8.43 8.48
CA TYR A 243 7.17 -8.36 7.09
C TYR A 243 8.55 -8.99 6.88
N PHE A 244 9.57 -8.61 7.66
CA PHE A 244 10.92 -9.19 7.55
C PHE A 244 10.94 -10.70 7.83
N ALA A 245 10.10 -11.19 8.73
CA ALA A 245 9.91 -12.63 8.93
C ALA A 245 9.29 -13.32 7.70
N ALA A 246 8.30 -12.68 7.05
CA ALA A 246 7.67 -13.19 5.84
C ALA A 246 8.62 -13.23 4.64
N LEU A 247 9.58 -12.28 4.54
CA LEU A 247 10.60 -12.30 3.48
C LEU A 247 11.33 -13.64 3.43
N THR A 248 11.76 -14.14 4.57
CA THR A 248 12.51 -15.39 4.67
C THR A 248 11.61 -16.61 4.61
N SER A 249 10.51 -16.61 5.36
CA SER A 249 9.68 -17.82 5.55
C SER A 249 8.76 -18.12 4.37
N PHE A 250 8.26 -17.09 3.68
CA PHE A 250 7.30 -17.24 2.59
C PHE A 250 7.88 -16.84 1.23
N PHE A 251 8.45 -15.63 1.12
CA PHE A 251 8.93 -15.11 -0.17
C PHE A 251 10.29 -15.68 -0.59
N GLN A 252 11.05 -16.28 0.33
CA GLN A 252 12.46 -16.68 0.11
C GLN A 252 13.26 -15.51 -0.48
N GLN A 253 12.99 -14.33 0.02
CA GLN A 253 13.56 -13.07 -0.40
C GLN A 253 14.68 -12.68 0.55
N PRO A 254 15.90 -12.41 0.04
CA PRO A 254 17.08 -12.26 0.90
C PRO A 254 17.10 -10.94 1.69
N ALA A 255 16.47 -9.88 1.19
CA ALA A 255 16.42 -8.57 1.84
C ALA A 255 15.18 -7.79 1.38
N SER A 256 14.85 -6.68 2.05
CA SER A 256 13.73 -5.80 1.67
C SER A 256 13.98 -5.05 0.35
N CYS A 257 15.23 -4.81 0.00
CA CYS A 257 15.62 -4.32 -1.33
C CYS A 257 16.43 -5.40 -2.09
N PHE A 258 16.27 -5.47 -3.39
CA PHE A 258 16.87 -6.49 -4.25
C PHE A 258 16.92 -6.03 -5.71
N ALA A 259 17.65 -6.76 -6.54
CA ALA A 259 17.65 -6.53 -7.98
C ALA A 259 17.40 -7.83 -8.76
N LEU A 260 16.69 -7.68 -9.90
CA LEU A 260 16.47 -8.72 -10.89
C LEU A 260 17.12 -8.27 -12.21
N GLN A 261 17.60 -9.19 -13.03
CA GLN A 261 18.12 -8.82 -14.34
C GLN A 261 17.92 -9.90 -15.40
N ASN A 262 17.86 -9.46 -16.64
CA ASN A 262 18.03 -10.33 -17.80
C ASN A 262 19.17 -9.77 -18.69
N SER A 263 19.26 -10.22 -19.95
CA SER A 263 20.33 -9.79 -20.85
C SER A 263 20.27 -8.29 -21.19
N LYS A 264 19.09 -7.66 -21.18
CA LYS A 264 18.84 -6.27 -21.64
C LYS A 264 18.45 -5.32 -20.53
N TRP A 265 17.90 -5.83 -19.43
CA TRP A 265 17.25 -5.02 -18.39
C TRP A 265 17.83 -5.32 -17.01
N ILE A 266 17.90 -4.28 -16.20
CA ILE A 266 18.16 -4.35 -14.77
C ILE A 266 16.98 -3.69 -14.03
N LEU A 267 16.39 -4.43 -13.11
CA LEU A 267 15.27 -4.03 -12.28
C LEU A 267 15.78 -3.87 -10.86
N VAL A 268 15.71 -2.67 -10.30
CA VAL A 268 16.16 -2.38 -8.95
C VAL A 268 14.95 -2.04 -8.09
N CYS A 269 14.72 -2.86 -7.08
CA CYS A 269 13.61 -2.75 -6.14
C CYS A 269 14.15 -2.13 -4.84
N LEU A 270 13.63 -0.97 -4.48
CA LEU A 270 14.09 -0.11 -3.40
C LEU A 270 13.20 -0.25 -2.18
N ASP A 271 13.80 -0.36 -1.00
CA ASP A 271 13.12 -0.20 0.28
C ASP A 271 13.14 1.27 0.67
N THR A 272 12.05 1.97 0.44
CA THR A 272 11.88 3.39 0.75
C THR A 272 11.11 3.63 2.05
N ALA A 273 10.70 2.56 2.74
CA ALA A 273 9.92 2.64 3.95
C ALA A 273 10.74 2.36 5.23
N TYR A 274 11.86 1.66 5.12
CA TYR A 274 12.73 1.41 6.27
C TYR A 274 13.25 2.71 6.89
N GLN A 275 13.55 3.72 6.07
CA GLN A 275 13.99 5.07 6.46
C GLN A 275 12.92 6.13 6.18
N ASP A 276 11.66 5.76 6.17
CA ASP A 276 10.51 6.65 6.05
C ASP A 276 10.67 7.71 4.92
N PHE A 277 10.27 7.36 3.71
CA PHE A 277 10.42 8.17 2.49
C PHE A 277 11.88 8.48 2.10
N ASP A 278 12.83 7.65 2.51
CA ASP A 278 14.25 7.87 2.22
C ASP A 278 14.99 6.55 1.95
N LEU A 279 16.26 6.64 1.60
CA LEU A 279 17.14 5.49 1.42
C LEU A 279 18.30 5.56 2.41
N ASP A 280 18.53 4.46 3.13
CA ASP A 280 19.75 4.29 3.92
C ASP A 280 21.00 4.41 3.02
N GLN A 281 22.08 4.98 3.57
CA GLN A 281 23.34 5.17 2.81
C GLN A 281 23.93 3.88 2.28
N LYS A 282 23.75 2.74 2.99
CA LYS A 282 24.18 1.44 2.52
C LYS A 282 23.40 1.00 1.30
N GLN A 283 22.07 1.27 1.30
CA GLN A 283 21.22 1.01 0.13
C GLN A 283 21.63 1.89 -1.05
N VAL A 284 21.89 3.17 -0.85
CA VAL A 284 22.38 4.07 -1.92
C VAL A 284 23.70 3.55 -2.50
N ALA A 285 24.65 3.13 -1.66
CA ALA A 285 25.92 2.56 -2.11
C ALA A 285 25.71 1.26 -2.89
N TRP A 286 24.79 0.41 -2.43
CA TRP A 286 24.42 -0.83 -3.13
C TRP A 286 23.80 -0.54 -4.48
N VAL A 287 22.83 0.39 -4.59
CA VAL A 287 22.21 0.81 -5.87
C VAL A 287 23.30 1.26 -6.86
N LYS A 288 24.22 2.13 -6.41
CA LYS A 288 25.35 2.59 -7.25
C LYS A 288 26.20 1.40 -7.75
N SER A 289 26.49 0.41 -6.89
CA SER A 289 27.24 -0.79 -7.26
C SER A 289 26.51 -1.63 -8.31
N ILE A 290 25.22 -1.91 -8.09
CA ILE A 290 24.37 -2.68 -9.02
C ILE A 290 24.27 -1.99 -10.37
N VAL A 291 24.00 -0.69 -10.38
CA VAL A 291 23.85 0.09 -11.62
C VAL A 291 25.18 0.17 -12.39
N ASN A 292 26.30 0.35 -11.70
CA ASN A 292 27.61 0.36 -12.34
C ASN A 292 27.98 -1.00 -12.97
N ALA A 293 27.64 -2.10 -12.28
CA ALA A 293 27.88 -3.46 -12.78
C ALA A 293 26.89 -3.87 -13.89
N SER A 294 25.79 -3.15 -14.08
CA SER A 294 24.77 -3.51 -15.07
C SER A 294 25.16 -3.28 -16.53
N GLY A 295 26.26 -2.57 -16.80
CA GLY A 295 26.73 -2.26 -18.16
C GLY A 295 25.72 -1.39 -18.92
N SER A 296 25.34 -1.81 -20.12
CA SER A 296 24.40 -1.08 -21.01
C SER A 296 22.95 -1.46 -20.79
N ARG A 297 22.59 -2.27 -19.78
CA ARG A 297 21.20 -2.65 -19.50
C ARG A 297 20.36 -1.42 -19.19
N LYS A 298 19.14 -1.40 -19.73
CA LYS A 298 18.14 -0.38 -19.40
C LYS A 298 17.68 -0.62 -17.95
N LEU A 299 17.47 0.46 -17.21
CA LEU A 299 17.16 0.43 -15.79
C LEU A 299 15.68 0.75 -15.53
N ILE A 300 15.02 -0.11 -14.77
CA ILE A 300 13.70 0.17 -14.19
C ILE A 300 13.83 0.17 -12.67
N LEU A 301 13.28 1.19 -12.01
CA LEU A 301 13.19 1.26 -10.56
C LEU A 301 11.78 0.89 -10.09
N PHE A 302 11.72 0.26 -8.92
CA PHE A 302 10.50 -0.05 -8.19
C PHE A 302 10.68 0.39 -6.74
N SER A 303 9.67 1.03 -6.18
CA SER A 303 9.65 1.47 -4.78
C SER A 303 8.21 1.47 -4.26
N HIS A 304 8.04 1.65 -2.96
CA HIS A 304 6.72 1.97 -2.43
C HIS A 304 6.44 3.46 -2.60
N HIS A 305 7.29 4.33 -2.08
CA HIS A 305 7.10 5.77 -2.16
C HIS A 305 7.55 6.36 -3.50
N GLN A 306 6.90 7.46 -3.87
CA GLN A 306 7.09 8.20 -5.11
C GLN A 306 8.34 9.09 -5.10
N PRO A 307 9.03 9.25 -6.24
CA PRO A 307 10.05 10.29 -6.41
C PRO A 307 9.46 11.67 -6.68
N PHE A 308 8.25 11.74 -7.22
CA PHE A 308 7.44 12.94 -7.44
C PHE A 308 5.97 12.55 -7.59
N SER A 309 5.05 13.49 -7.36
CA SER A 309 3.62 13.30 -7.57
C SER A 309 2.93 14.60 -7.99
N GLN A 310 1.75 14.48 -8.63
CA GLN A 310 0.77 15.57 -8.81
C GLN A 310 -0.38 15.47 -7.79
N LEU A 311 -0.50 14.35 -7.08
CA LEU A 311 -1.65 14.04 -6.23
C LEU A 311 -1.29 13.94 -4.75
N ASP A 312 0.00 13.84 -4.45
CA ASP A 312 0.55 13.63 -3.12
C ASP A 312 1.87 14.39 -2.96
N ASP A 313 2.50 14.25 -1.80
CA ASP A 313 3.77 14.90 -1.50
C ASP A 313 4.88 14.49 -2.47
N GLN A 314 5.79 15.41 -2.71
CA GLN A 314 6.99 15.13 -3.48
C GLN A 314 7.96 14.27 -2.67
N GLY A 315 8.79 13.48 -3.36
CA GLY A 315 9.82 12.64 -2.74
C GLY A 315 11.21 13.29 -2.68
N PRO A 316 11.41 14.42 -1.99
CA PRO A 316 12.67 15.16 -2.03
C PRO A 316 13.85 14.36 -1.49
N ASN A 317 13.64 13.53 -0.47
CA ASN A 317 14.72 12.70 0.07
C ASN A 317 15.19 11.66 -0.93
N LEU A 318 14.26 10.99 -1.65
CA LEU A 318 14.60 10.05 -2.72
C LEU A 318 15.33 10.74 -3.88
N GLN A 319 14.90 11.96 -4.23
CA GLN A 319 15.55 12.76 -5.26
C GLN A 319 16.99 13.13 -4.86
N ILE A 320 17.23 13.49 -3.60
CA ILE A 320 18.56 13.79 -3.06
C ILE A 320 19.42 12.51 -2.99
N ALA A 321 18.88 11.43 -2.41
CA ALA A 321 19.61 10.17 -2.26
C ALA A 321 20.07 9.57 -3.59
N LEU A 322 19.27 9.72 -4.63
CA LEU A 322 19.54 9.19 -5.98
C LEU A 322 19.93 10.26 -7.00
N ALA A 323 20.31 11.49 -6.56
CA ALA A 323 20.61 12.61 -7.46
C ALA A 323 21.63 12.26 -8.54
N ASP A 324 22.71 11.56 -8.18
CA ASP A 324 23.73 11.14 -9.16
C ASP A 324 23.13 10.23 -10.24
N LEU A 325 22.26 9.30 -9.86
CA LEU A 325 21.61 8.38 -10.79
C LEU A 325 20.56 9.09 -11.66
N LEU A 326 19.73 9.93 -11.06
CA LEU A 326 18.70 10.71 -11.76
C LEU A 326 19.31 11.58 -12.86
N ASN A 327 20.44 12.24 -12.58
CA ASN A 327 21.13 13.12 -13.52
C ASN A 327 21.79 12.38 -14.69
N THR A 328 21.96 11.05 -14.60
CA THR A 328 22.50 10.24 -15.71
C THR A 328 21.49 9.97 -16.81
N GLN A 329 20.20 10.16 -16.56
CA GLN A 329 19.09 9.78 -17.44
C GLN A 329 19.08 8.28 -17.84
N ARG A 330 19.69 7.42 -17.03
CA ARG A 330 19.75 5.97 -17.28
C ARG A 330 18.46 5.24 -16.92
N ILE A 331 17.64 5.84 -16.07
CA ILE A 331 16.36 5.25 -15.63
C ILE A 331 15.41 5.33 -16.82
N HIS A 332 14.86 4.18 -17.22
CA HIS A 332 13.87 4.09 -18.28
C HIS A 332 12.45 4.34 -17.74
N ALA A 333 12.14 3.72 -16.59
CA ALA A 333 10.90 3.93 -15.89
C ALA A 333 11.07 3.73 -14.38
N TRP A 334 10.15 4.30 -13.62
CA TRP A 334 10.05 4.11 -12.17
C TRP A 334 8.60 3.83 -11.80
N PHE A 335 8.35 2.66 -11.16
CA PHE A 335 7.05 2.23 -10.66
C PHE A 335 6.99 2.39 -9.16
N TRP A 336 5.84 2.90 -8.64
CA TRP A 336 5.63 3.05 -7.20
C TRP A 336 4.17 2.80 -6.80
N GLY A 337 3.93 2.61 -5.50
CA GLY A 337 2.63 2.46 -4.86
C GLY A 337 2.18 3.74 -4.15
N HIS A 338 1.73 3.60 -2.90
CA HIS A 338 1.50 4.63 -1.90
C HIS A 338 0.29 5.57 -2.14
N GLU A 339 0.11 6.10 -3.32
CA GLU A 339 -0.91 7.13 -3.63
C GLU A 339 -2.32 6.56 -3.89
N HIS A 340 -2.51 5.25 -3.81
CA HIS A 340 -3.78 4.53 -4.01
C HIS A 340 -4.48 4.83 -5.34
N ARG A 341 -3.72 5.17 -6.38
CA ARG A 341 -4.18 5.55 -7.72
C ARG A 341 -3.40 4.83 -8.80
N LEU A 342 -3.96 4.86 -10.02
CA LEU A 342 -3.21 4.55 -11.22
C LEU A 342 -2.93 5.84 -11.99
N VAL A 343 -1.67 6.25 -12.02
CA VAL A 343 -1.24 7.47 -12.73
C VAL A 343 -0.06 7.15 -13.64
N LEU A 344 -0.21 7.50 -14.91
CA LEU A 344 0.79 7.30 -15.95
C LEU A 344 1.37 8.65 -16.34
N TYR A 345 2.59 8.92 -15.92
CA TYR A 345 3.29 10.17 -16.22
C TYR A 345 4.02 10.10 -17.55
N ASP A 346 3.98 11.18 -18.31
CA ASP A 346 4.87 11.40 -19.45
C ASP A 346 6.35 11.41 -19.00
N PRO A 347 7.33 11.25 -19.90
CA PRO A 347 8.73 11.29 -19.50
C PRO A 347 9.08 12.57 -18.74
N HIS A 348 9.72 12.41 -17.58
CA HIS A 348 10.11 13.55 -16.75
C HIS A 348 11.10 14.44 -17.49
N ARG A 349 10.79 15.74 -17.61
CA ARG A 349 11.52 16.69 -18.46
C ARG A 349 13.01 16.85 -18.13
N ILE A 350 13.40 16.60 -16.86
CA ILE A 350 14.80 16.71 -16.42
C ILE A 350 15.46 15.33 -16.45
N TRP A 351 14.78 14.31 -15.88
CA TRP A 351 15.37 12.99 -15.66
C TRP A 351 15.06 11.97 -16.76
N GLY A 352 14.13 12.25 -17.66
CA GLY A 352 13.84 11.49 -18.87
C GLY A 352 13.04 10.20 -18.67
N PHE A 353 12.83 9.71 -17.44
CA PHE A 353 12.10 8.47 -17.19
C PHE A 353 10.59 8.65 -17.15
N LYS A 354 9.85 7.57 -17.44
CA LYS A 354 8.40 7.51 -17.28
C LYS A 354 8.05 7.10 -15.85
N GLY A 355 7.26 7.91 -15.15
CA GLY A 355 6.71 7.58 -13.83
C GLY A 355 5.44 6.75 -13.94
N ARG A 356 5.24 5.81 -13.00
CA ARG A 356 4.07 4.92 -12.95
C ARG A 356 3.64 4.71 -11.50
N CYS A 357 2.67 5.52 -11.04
CA CYS A 357 1.97 5.21 -9.81
C CYS A 357 0.98 4.07 -10.06
N ILE A 358 1.08 2.99 -9.30
CA ILE A 358 0.23 1.80 -9.42
C ILE A 358 -0.37 1.36 -8.09
N GLY A 359 -0.54 2.29 -7.14
CA GLY A 359 -1.04 2.06 -5.79
C GLY A 359 -2.52 1.68 -5.66
N HIS A 360 -3.14 1.22 -6.74
CA HIS A 360 -4.58 0.95 -6.80
C HIS A 360 -4.95 -0.53 -6.61
N GLY A 361 -4.13 -1.31 -5.87
CA GLY A 361 -4.29 -2.77 -5.76
C GLY A 361 -5.42 -3.26 -4.86
N GLY A 362 -5.96 -2.43 -3.97
CA GLY A 362 -7.02 -2.89 -3.06
C GLY A 362 -7.42 -1.88 -1.99
N PHE A 363 -6.61 -0.88 -1.71
CA PHE A 363 -6.99 0.17 -0.79
C PHE A 363 -8.00 1.14 -1.43
N PRO A 364 -9.16 1.42 -0.77
CA PRO A 364 -10.17 2.30 -1.32
C PRO A 364 -9.74 3.77 -1.29
N ALA A 365 -9.67 4.42 -2.42
CA ALA A 365 -9.40 5.84 -2.53
C ALA A 365 -10.60 6.58 -3.13
N PHE A 366 -11.00 7.72 -2.54
CA PHE A 366 -12.17 8.48 -3.01
C PHE A 366 -11.96 9.09 -4.40
N ARG A 367 -13.02 9.10 -5.21
CA ARG A 367 -13.03 9.80 -6.51
C ARG A 367 -13.29 11.30 -6.36
N ASP A 368 -14.07 11.71 -5.36
CA ASP A 368 -14.57 13.08 -5.22
C ASP A 368 -13.45 14.14 -5.16
N ASP A 369 -12.25 13.76 -4.77
CA ASP A 369 -11.10 14.67 -4.74
C ASP A 369 -10.51 14.95 -6.13
N LEU A 370 -10.90 14.20 -7.15
CA LEU A 370 -10.23 14.18 -8.43
C LEU A 370 -11.09 14.51 -9.65
N SER A 371 -12.39 14.23 -9.65
CA SER A 371 -13.24 14.57 -10.80
C SER A 371 -14.75 14.56 -10.53
N ASP A 372 -15.48 15.46 -11.21
CA ASP A 372 -16.93 15.43 -11.34
C ASP A 372 -17.41 14.41 -12.42
N ALA A 373 -16.53 13.56 -12.91
CA ALA A 373 -16.82 12.68 -14.02
C ALA A 373 -17.72 11.52 -13.58
N HIS A 374 -18.99 11.64 -13.87
CA HIS A 374 -19.98 10.57 -13.85
C HIS A 374 -19.98 9.90 -15.23
N GLY A 375 -19.19 8.88 -15.40
CA GLY A 375 -19.06 8.18 -16.68
C GLY A 375 -19.34 6.70 -16.58
N ASP A 376 -19.87 6.12 -17.66
CA ASP A 376 -20.34 4.75 -17.70
C ASP A 376 -19.27 3.67 -17.57
N LEU A 377 -17.98 3.99 -17.68
CA LEU A 377 -16.87 3.07 -17.60
C LEU A 377 -15.57 3.80 -17.28
N TYR A 378 -14.49 3.04 -17.22
CA TYR A 378 -13.13 3.54 -16.98
C TYR A 378 -12.69 4.55 -18.05
N GLN A 379 -12.15 5.67 -17.61
CA GLN A 379 -11.62 6.74 -18.44
C GLN A 379 -10.26 7.21 -17.96
N TRP A 380 -9.53 7.90 -18.86
CA TRP A 380 -8.26 8.51 -18.53
C TRP A 380 -8.42 10.01 -18.42
N LEU A 381 -8.31 10.55 -17.21
CA LEU A 381 -8.29 11.98 -16.96
C LEU A 381 -6.89 12.53 -17.24
N ILE A 382 -6.83 13.67 -17.91
CA ILE A 382 -5.57 14.33 -18.20
C ILE A 382 -5.24 15.28 -17.05
N LEU A 383 -4.13 15.01 -16.37
CA LEU A 383 -3.50 15.93 -15.44
C LEU A 383 -2.48 16.78 -16.19
N PRO A 384 -2.65 18.11 -16.24
CA PRO A 384 -1.72 18.99 -16.97
C PRO A 384 -0.33 18.96 -16.32
N GLU A 385 0.69 19.34 -17.09
CA GLU A 385 2.05 19.46 -16.54
C GLU A 385 2.11 20.53 -15.44
N GLU A 386 2.82 20.21 -14.36
CA GLU A 386 3.11 21.10 -13.25
C GLU A 386 4.63 21.34 -13.08
N PRO A 387 5.05 22.34 -12.28
CA PRO A 387 6.48 22.63 -12.11
C PRO A 387 7.30 21.46 -11.59
N GLN A 388 6.68 20.57 -10.80
CA GLN A 388 7.35 19.49 -10.07
C GLN A 388 7.07 18.10 -10.65
N ALA A 389 6.07 17.96 -11.53
CA ALA A 389 5.70 16.68 -12.12
C ALA A 389 5.25 16.83 -13.57
N PRO A 390 5.60 15.88 -14.46
CA PRO A 390 5.18 15.92 -15.86
C PRO A 390 3.67 15.73 -16.00
N LYS A 391 3.15 16.07 -17.18
CA LYS A 391 1.78 15.73 -17.58
C LYS A 391 1.52 14.25 -17.35
N ALA A 392 0.30 13.93 -16.91
CA ALA A 392 -0.07 12.54 -16.60
C ALA A 392 -1.48 12.18 -17.07
N GLN A 393 -1.76 10.89 -17.04
CA GLN A 393 -3.08 10.28 -17.22
C GLN A 393 -3.45 9.54 -15.94
N LEU A 394 -4.56 9.93 -15.33
CA LEU A 394 -5.13 9.29 -14.15
C LEU A 394 -6.29 8.39 -14.56
N LEU A 395 -6.28 7.14 -14.09
CA LEU A 395 -7.42 6.25 -14.26
C LEU A 395 -8.56 6.66 -13.33
N ASP A 396 -9.73 6.90 -13.91
CA ASP A 396 -10.97 7.16 -13.19
C ASP A 396 -12.08 6.20 -13.65
N GLY A 397 -13.10 6.01 -12.81
CA GLY A 397 -14.23 5.16 -13.07
C GLY A 397 -14.79 4.51 -11.80
N PRO A 398 -15.87 3.71 -11.92
CA PRO A 398 -16.48 3.06 -10.77
C PRO A 398 -15.61 1.93 -10.20
N ASN A 399 -15.73 1.72 -8.89
CA ASN A 399 -15.12 0.59 -8.20
C ASN A 399 -16.18 -0.46 -7.86
N PHE A 400 -16.38 -1.44 -8.75
CA PHE A 400 -17.37 -2.51 -8.56
C PHE A 400 -17.04 -3.47 -7.43
N TRP A 401 -15.86 -3.37 -6.82
CA TRP A 401 -15.40 -4.20 -5.71
C TRP A 401 -15.75 -3.62 -4.35
N ILE A 402 -16.33 -2.40 -4.34
CA ILE A 402 -16.88 -1.74 -3.15
C ILE A 402 -18.38 -1.58 -3.36
N PRO A 403 -19.19 -2.61 -3.10
CA PRO A 403 -20.58 -2.65 -3.51
C PRO A 403 -21.49 -1.63 -2.80
N GLN A 404 -21.03 -1.09 -1.65
CA GLN A 404 -21.80 -0.08 -0.91
C GLN A 404 -21.72 1.31 -1.55
N ASP A 405 -20.65 1.60 -2.29
CA ASP A 405 -20.41 2.89 -2.92
C ASP A 405 -19.48 2.75 -4.15
N THR A 406 -20.01 2.13 -5.19
CA THR A 406 -19.24 1.88 -6.42
C THR A 406 -18.79 3.17 -7.11
N GLU A 407 -19.54 4.25 -6.96
CA GLU A 407 -19.25 5.54 -7.60
C GLU A 407 -18.34 6.46 -6.76
N GLY A 408 -18.21 6.18 -5.47
CA GLY A 408 -17.43 7.02 -4.56
C GLY A 408 -15.95 6.70 -4.52
N PHE A 409 -15.51 5.55 -5.09
CA PHE A 409 -14.13 5.09 -5.00
C PHE A 409 -13.49 4.84 -6.36
N SER A 410 -12.20 5.14 -6.45
CA SER A 410 -11.39 4.92 -7.66
C SER A 410 -11.22 3.43 -7.98
N PRO A 411 -11.04 3.09 -9.26
CA PRO A 411 -10.90 1.70 -9.69
C PRO A 411 -9.68 1.01 -9.06
N HIS A 412 -9.84 -0.25 -8.68
CA HIS A 412 -8.72 -1.12 -8.36
C HIS A 412 -8.14 -1.76 -9.62
N GLY A 413 -6.84 -2.13 -9.55
CA GLY A 413 -6.19 -2.78 -10.68
C GLY A 413 -4.77 -3.24 -10.40
N TRP A 414 -4.13 -3.72 -11.44
CA TRP A 414 -2.78 -4.27 -11.43
C TRP A 414 -2.16 -4.19 -12.84
N VAL A 415 -0.88 -4.52 -12.93
CA VAL A 415 -0.09 -4.35 -14.16
C VAL A 415 0.61 -5.64 -14.55
N ILE A 416 0.68 -5.92 -15.85
CA ILE A 416 1.58 -6.92 -16.42
C ILE A 416 2.71 -6.20 -17.13
N LEU A 417 3.94 -6.58 -16.84
CA LEU A 417 5.11 -6.21 -17.63
C LEU A 417 5.58 -7.43 -18.42
N ASP A 418 5.52 -7.34 -19.72
CA ASP A 418 6.02 -8.35 -20.66
C ASP A 418 7.32 -7.86 -21.29
N PHE A 419 8.41 -8.55 -21.00
CA PHE A 419 9.72 -8.27 -21.60
C PHE A 419 9.84 -8.98 -22.95
N ASP A 420 10.30 -8.25 -23.96
CA ASP A 420 10.51 -8.74 -25.32
C ASP A 420 11.76 -8.08 -25.88
N ASP A 421 12.93 -8.70 -25.67
CA ASP A 421 14.25 -8.18 -26.00
C ASP A 421 14.46 -6.75 -25.44
N ASP A 422 14.55 -5.76 -26.31
CA ASP A 422 14.75 -4.35 -25.96
C ASP A 422 13.47 -3.60 -25.56
N ALA A 423 12.32 -4.24 -25.66
CA ALA A 423 11.02 -3.67 -25.35
C ALA A 423 10.47 -4.23 -24.03
N VAL A 424 9.68 -3.41 -23.33
CA VAL A 424 8.80 -3.84 -22.26
C VAL A 424 7.40 -3.34 -22.60
N TRP A 425 6.44 -4.25 -22.55
CA TRP A 425 5.03 -3.93 -22.75
C TRP A 425 4.34 -3.87 -21.41
N GLU A 426 3.75 -2.74 -21.09
CA GLU A 426 2.91 -2.56 -19.90
C GLU A 426 1.45 -2.75 -20.26
N THR A 427 0.75 -3.61 -19.51
CA THR A 427 -0.69 -3.87 -19.68
C THR A 427 -1.38 -3.61 -18.35
N TYR A 428 -2.26 -2.63 -18.31
CA TYR A 428 -3.03 -2.24 -17.13
C TYR A 428 -4.37 -2.98 -17.13
N ARG A 429 -4.75 -3.53 -15.98
CA ARG A 429 -5.94 -4.34 -15.81
C ARG A 429 -6.70 -3.99 -14.55
N VAL A 430 -8.03 -4.05 -14.62
CA VAL A 430 -8.91 -4.06 -13.45
C VAL A 430 -9.15 -5.48 -12.96
N PRO A 431 -9.68 -5.68 -11.73
CA PRO A 431 -9.78 -7.02 -11.12
C PRO A 431 -10.62 -8.06 -11.87
N ASN A 432 -11.51 -7.66 -12.75
CA ASN A 432 -12.25 -8.60 -13.62
C ASN A 432 -11.46 -9.00 -14.89
N ASN A 433 -10.16 -8.74 -14.91
CA ASN A 433 -9.24 -9.01 -16.01
C ASN A 433 -9.52 -8.23 -17.31
N ILE A 434 -10.33 -7.18 -17.25
CA ILE A 434 -10.48 -6.26 -18.38
C ILE A 434 -9.17 -5.50 -18.57
N GLY A 435 -8.61 -5.56 -19.77
CA GLY A 435 -7.46 -4.74 -20.16
C GLY A 435 -7.91 -3.30 -20.41
N LEU A 436 -7.30 -2.36 -19.73
CA LEU A 436 -7.57 -0.93 -19.90
C LEU A 436 -6.71 -0.33 -21.02
N SER A 437 -5.45 -0.68 -21.07
CA SER A 437 -4.52 -0.27 -22.11
C SER A 437 -3.32 -1.20 -22.16
N LYS A 438 -2.67 -1.24 -23.33
CA LYS A 438 -1.38 -1.88 -23.52
C LYS A 438 -0.49 -0.91 -24.29
N ALA A 439 0.67 -0.61 -23.74
CA ALA A 439 1.62 0.32 -24.35
C ALA A 439 3.05 -0.20 -24.22
N GLN A 440 3.94 0.29 -25.06
CA GLN A 440 5.36 0.07 -24.86
C GLN A 440 5.88 1.10 -23.85
N LEU A 441 6.56 0.57 -22.83
CA LEU A 441 7.16 1.36 -21.77
C LEU A 441 8.30 2.24 -22.29
#